data_c9856e23350f3403fdd7e7dbfb549ffa
#
_entry.id   c9856e23350f3403fdd7e7dbfb549ffa
#
_cell.length_a   1.000
_cell.length_b   1.000
_cell.length_c   1.000
_cell.angle_alpha   90.00
_cell.angle_beta   90.00
_cell.angle_gamma   90.00
#
_symmetry.space_group_name_H-M   'P 1'
#
loop_
_entity.id
_entity.type
_entity.pdbx_description
1 polymer ?
#
loop_
_entity_poly.entity_id
_entity_poly.type
_entity_poly.pdbx_seq_one_letter_code
_entity_poly.pdbx_strand_id
1 'polypeptide(L)'
;MDFQHKPVMLNECIEGLNIKPEGIYIDGTLGGAGHSKEILKKLSDKGLLIGIDRDQEALNAAKENLKEFTNVKYIHDNHDNIKEILEDLGIEKVDGILLDLGVSSYQLDERNRGFSYLGENELDMRMDKTQELTAKTVVNTYTEKELANIIYEYGEERFSRQIAKNICIYRKTKTINTTKQLVEIIENSIPKSKQNDGHPAKRTFQAIRIEVNDEIKPLYKTVENCIDVLKEKGRLCIITFHSLEDRAVKNAYIEATGKCTCPSDLPYCVCGAKKYGTIINKKPIIASEKEQNENSRSKSAKLRIFEKI
;
A
#
# COMPACT_ATOMS: atom_id res chain seq x y z
N MET A 1 7.38 -11.35 -25.32
CA MET A 1 7.19 -9.89 -25.16
C MET A 1 7.51 -9.57 -23.72
N ASP A 2 8.63 -8.91 -23.49
CA ASP A 2 8.97 -8.41 -22.16
C ASP A 2 7.94 -7.36 -21.77
N PHE A 3 7.03 -7.71 -20.89
CA PHE A 3 6.13 -6.77 -20.24
C PHE A 3 6.99 -5.91 -19.29
N GLN A 4 7.59 -4.83 -19.82
CA GLN A 4 8.20 -3.82 -18.96
C GLN A 4 7.10 -3.18 -18.14
N HIS A 5 7.07 -3.57 -16.87
CA HIS A 5 6.12 -3.01 -15.91
C HIS A 5 6.39 -1.51 -15.75
N LYS A 6 5.45 -0.68 -16.22
CA LYS A 6 5.53 0.77 -16.07
C LYS A 6 5.02 1.15 -14.67
N PRO A 7 5.84 1.80 -13.83
CA PRO A 7 5.40 2.25 -12.51
C PRO A 7 4.20 3.20 -12.62
N VAL A 8 3.29 3.12 -11.66
CA VAL A 8 2.09 3.96 -11.63
C VAL A 8 2.47 5.39 -11.26
N MET A 9 1.99 6.38 -12.03
CA MET A 9 2.20 7.81 -11.77
C MET A 9 3.68 8.20 -11.58
N LEU A 10 4.55 7.58 -12.40
CA LEU A 10 6.00 7.72 -12.27
C LEU A 10 6.47 9.18 -12.29
N ASN A 11 6.02 9.94 -13.30
CA ASN A 11 6.45 11.33 -13.46
C ASN A 11 5.97 12.21 -12.30
N GLU A 12 4.73 12.03 -11.90
CA GLU A 12 4.10 12.77 -10.80
C GLU A 12 4.80 12.50 -9.46
N CYS A 13 5.27 11.27 -9.23
CA CYS A 13 6.05 10.92 -8.04
C CYS A 13 7.43 11.56 -8.05
N ILE A 14 8.14 11.49 -9.18
CA ILE A 14 9.47 12.08 -9.32
C ILE A 14 9.44 13.61 -9.20
N GLU A 15 8.44 14.27 -9.77
CA GLU A 15 8.21 15.70 -9.59
C GLU A 15 7.80 16.03 -8.16
N GLY A 16 6.92 15.21 -7.60
CA GLY A 16 6.44 15.35 -6.21
C GLY A 16 7.54 15.28 -5.18
N LEU A 17 8.51 14.39 -5.34
CA LEU A 17 9.65 14.23 -4.45
C LEU A 17 10.61 15.43 -4.47
N ASN A 18 10.64 16.25 -5.54
CA ASN A 18 11.54 17.39 -5.69
C ASN A 18 13.01 17.04 -5.39
N ILE A 19 13.52 16.06 -6.14
CA ILE A 19 14.78 15.37 -5.84
C ILE A 19 15.99 16.31 -5.89
N LYS A 20 16.77 16.31 -4.80
CA LYS A 20 18.06 16.98 -4.68
C LYS A 20 19.16 15.96 -5.02
N PRO A 21 20.16 16.31 -5.88
CA PRO A 21 21.17 15.34 -6.33
C PRO A 21 21.98 14.67 -5.22
N GLU A 22 22.26 15.37 -4.12
CA GLU A 22 23.02 14.84 -2.97
C GLU A 22 22.11 14.41 -1.81
N GLY A 23 20.80 14.32 -2.02
CA GLY A 23 19.79 13.97 -1.00
C GLY A 23 19.77 12.49 -0.66
N ILE A 24 19.13 12.18 0.47
CA ILE A 24 18.82 10.82 0.91
C ILE A 24 17.34 10.58 0.70
N TYR A 25 17.00 9.52 -0.05
CA TYR A 25 15.63 9.16 -0.36
C TYR A 25 15.30 7.75 0.07
N ILE A 26 14.04 7.52 0.43
CA ILE A 26 13.50 6.20 0.74
C ILE A 26 12.43 5.85 -0.29
N ASP A 27 12.52 4.67 -0.86
CA ASP A 27 11.43 3.97 -1.50
C ASP A 27 10.99 2.85 -0.56
N GLY A 28 9.89 3.06 0.17
CA GLY A 28 9.43 2.13 1.21
C GLY A 28 8.61 0.96 0.66
N THR A 29 8.45 0.90 -0.68
CA THR A 29 7.68 -0.11 -1.42
C THR A 29 8.41 -0.44 -2.71
N LEU A 30 9.65 -0.93 -2.57
CA LEU A 30 10.64 -1.03 -3.64
C LEU A 30 10.14 -1.83 -4.86
N GLY A 31 9.43 -2.95 -4.61
CA GLY A 31 8.88 -3.78 -5.67
C GLY A 31 9.91 -4.14 -6.74
N GLY A 32 9.56 -3.92 -8.00
CA GLY A 32 10.48 -4.07 -9.14
C GLY A 32 11.44 -2.90 -9.35
N ALA A 33 11.49 -1.95 -8.42
CA ALA A 33 12.37 -0.77 -8.43
C ALA A 33 12.15 0.23 -9.59
N GLY A 34 10.96 0.29 -10.14
CA GLY A 34 10.70 1.18 -11.27
C GLY A 34 10.77 2.67 -10.89
N HIS A 35 10.17 3.08 -9.77
CA HIS A 35 10.32 4.43 -9.22
C HIS A 35 11.76 4.69 -8.76
N SER A 36 12.34 3.74 -8.05
CA SER A 36 13.71 3.79 -7.53
C SER A 36 14.74 4.05 -8.62
N LYS A 37 14.60 3.43 -9.79
CA LYS A 37 15.49 3.65 -10.93
C LYS A 37 15.47 5.11 -11.40
N GLU A 38 14.31 5.73 -11.46
CA GLU A 38 14.18 7.13 -11.88
C GLU A 38 14.64 8.10 -10.77
N ILE A 39 14.49 7.74 -9.49
CA ILE A 39 15.09 8.49 -8.38
C ILE A 39 16.61 8.47 -8.51
N LEU A 40 17.22 7.28 -8.66
CA LEU A 40 18.69 7.11 -8.79
C LEU A 40 19.29 7.86 -9.98
N LYS A 41 18.60 7.94 -11.12
CA LYS A 41 19.05 8.74 -12.27
C LYS A 41 19.15 10.25 -11.98
N LYS A 42 18.46 10.74 -10.95
CA LYS A 42 18.50 12.16 -10.54
C LYS A 42 19.47 12.39 -9.38
N LEU A 43 19.92 11.33 -8.72
CA LEU A 43 20.92 11.41 -7.67
C LEU A 43 22.33 11.46 -8.27
N SER A 44 23.23 12.17 -7.61
CA SER A 44 24.67 12.09 -7.84
C SER A 44 25.27 10.95 -7.02
N ASP A 45 26.58 10.70 -7.19
CA ASP A 45 27.32 9.69 -6.41
C ASP A 45 27.31 9.95 -4.89
N LYS A 46 27.00 11.17 -4.46
CA LYS A 46 26.87 11.54 -3.04
C LYS A 46 25.44 11.35 -2.50
N GLY A 47 24.46 11.23 -3.37
CA GLY A 47 23.08 10.94 -2.98
C GLY A 47 22.92 9.46 -2.62
N LEU A 48 21.90 9.13 -1.83
CA LEU A 48 21.64 7.77 -1.37
C LEU A 48 20.16 7.43 -1.56
N LEU A 49 19.90 6.24 -2.08
CA LEU A 49 18.59 5.63 -2.05
C LEU A 49 18.56 4.47 -1.05
N ILE A 50 17.51 4.41 -0.23
CA ILE A 50 17.21 3.29 0.66
C ILE A 50 15.93 2.65 0.14
N GLY A 51 16.03 1.45 -0.42
CA GLY A 51 14.90 0.66 -0.90
C GLY A 51 14.47 -0.35 0.15
N ILE A 52 13.24 -0.27 0.60
CA ILE A 52 12.66 -1.16 1.60
C ILE A 52 11.58 -2.00 0.93
N ASP A 53 11.56 -3.30 1.18
CA ASP A 53 10.45 -4.17 0.83
C ASP A 53 10.38 -5.34 1.80
N ARG A 54 9.16 -5.76 2.14
CA ARG A 54 8.91 -6.95 2.95
C ARG A 54 8.91 -8.24 2.15
N ASP A 55 8.94 -8.15 0.81
CA ASP A 55 9.00 -9.28 -0.09
C ASP A 55 10.45 -9.51 -0.56
N GLN A 56 11.08 -10.60 -0.10
CA GLN A 56 12.44 -10.95 -0.50
C GLN A 56 12.59 -11.16 -2.01
N GLU A 57 11.53 -11.60 -2.69
CA GLU A 57 11.54 -11.78 -4.15
C GLU A 57 11.59 -10.42 -4.86
N ALA A 58 10.86 -9.42 -4.34
CA ALA A 58 10.93 -8.04 -4.83
C ALA A 58 12.34 -7.45 -4.66
N LEU A 59 12.96 -7.63 -3.49
CA LEU A 59 14.32 -7.18 -3.25
C LEU A 59 15.34 -7.82 -4.20
N ASN A 60 15.19 -9.11 -4.50
CA ASN A 60 16.08 -9.79 -5.44
C ASN A 60 15.91 -9.24 -6.87
N ALA A 61 14.68 -9.01 -7.31
CA ALA A 61 14.39 -8.39 -8.59
C ALA A 61 14.92 -6.94 -8.67
N ALA A 62 14.74 -6.16 -7.60
CA ALA A 62 15.25 -4.80 -7.51
C ALA A 62 16.77 -4.74 -7.62
N LYS A 63 17.49 -5.63 -6.92
CA LYS A 63 18.97 -5.71 -7.01
C LYS A 63 19.45 -5.94 -8.44
N GLU A 64 18.78 -6.80 -9.19
CA GLU A 64 19.14 -7.03 -10.60
C GLU A 64 18.79 -5.81 -11.48
N ASN A 65 17.63 -5.19 -11.26
CA ASN A 65 17.17 -4.05 -12.05
C ASN A 65 17.98 -2.76 -11.78
N LEU A 66 18.61 -2.66 -10.63
CA LEU A 66 19.41 -1.50 -10.19
C LEU A 66 20.91 -1.78 -10.11
N LYS A 67 21.40 -2.89 -10.66
CA LYS A 67 22.82 -3.31 -10.57
C LYS A 67 23.82 -2.30 -11.12
N GLU A 68 23.39 -1.37 -11.95
CA GLU A 68 24.22 -0.28 -12.50
C GLU A 68 24.47 0.85 -11.48
N PHE A 69 23.69 0.90 -10.38
CA PHE A 69 23.79 1.95 -9.36
C PHE A 69 24.52 1.41 -8.12
N THR A 70 25.43 2.20 -7.57
CA THR A 70 26.22 1.85 -6.38
C THR A 70 25.75 2.54 -5.12
N ASN A 71 24.92 3.58 -5.24
CA ASN A 71 24.43 4.43 -4.17
C ASN A 71 23.01 4.03 -3.71
N VAL A 72 22.76 2.72 -3.62
CA VAL A 72 21.50 2.15 -3.13
C VAL A 72 21.74 1.13 -2.03
N LYS A 73 20.90 1.18 -0.95
CA LYS A 73 20.83 0.18 0.11
C LYS A 73 19.52 -0.56 0.01
N TYR A 74 19.53 -1.88 0.23
CA TYR A 74 18.35 -2.74 0.18
C TYR A 74 18.07 -3.28 1.57
N ILE A 75 16.87 -3.04 2.06
CA ILE A 75 16.44 -3.43 3.40
C ILE A 75 15.23 -4.37 3.28
N HIS A 76 15.37 -5.58 3.84
CA HIS A 76 14.27 -6.53 3.95
C HIS A 76 13.51 -6.26 5.25
N ASP A 77 12.52 -5.41 5.18
CA ASP A 77 11.69 -5.01 6.33
C ASP A 77 10.38 -4.39 5.84
N ASN A 78 9.51 -4.04 6.79
CA ASN A 78 8.30 -3.28 6.53
C ASN A 78 8.61 -1.77 6.68
N HIS A 79 8.08 -0.95 5.76
CA HIS A 79 8.16 0.52 5.85
C HIS A 79 7.53 1.10 7.14
N ASP A 80 6.74 0.33 7.86
CA ASP A 80 6.23 0.71 9.19
C ASP A 80 7.37 0.93 10.21
N ASN A 81 8.50 0.23 10.04
CA ASN A 81 9.69 0.27 10.89
C ASN A 81 10.72 1.32 10.41
N ILE A 82 10.27 2.35 9.69
CA ILE A 82 11.16 3.34 9.04
C ILE A 82 12.12 4.03 10.04
N LYS A 83 11.71 4.24 11.29
CA LYS A 83 12.54 4.89 12.32
C LYS A 83 13.67 3.97 12.76
N GLU A 84 13.35 2.74 13.04
CA GLU A 84 14.30 1.69 13.45
C GLU A 84 15.31 1.43 12.32
N ILE A 85 14.83 1.32 11.09
CA ILE A 85 15.70 1.15 9.90
C ILE A 85 16.70 2.30 9.77
N LEU A 86 16.27 3.54 9.95
CA LEU A 86 17.14 4.70 9.86
C LEU A 86 18.13 4.79 11.02
N GLU A 87 17.69 4.42 12.24
CA GLU A 87 18.56 4.33 13.40
C GLU A 87 19.69 3.32 13.19
N ASP A 88 19.37 2.12 12.69
CA ASP A 88 20.35 1.08 12.37
C ASP A 88 21.35 1.52 11.28
N LEU A 89 20.91 2.38 10.35
CA LEU A 89 21.78 2.94 9.31
C LEU A 89 22.59 4.16 9.77
N GLY A 90 22.35 4.67 10.99
CA GLY A 90 22.97 5.90 11.49
C GLY A 90 22.51 7.15 10.75
N ILE A 91 21.28 7.15 10.20
CA ILE A 91 20.70 8.25 9.42
C ILE A 91 19.58 8.89 10.24
N GLU A 92 19.74 10.15 10.61
CA GLU A 92 18.75 10.85 11.42
C GLU A 92 17.53 11.31 10.59
N LYS A 93 17.77 11.87 9.41
CA LYS A 93 16.74 12.48 8.56
C LYS A 93 16.99 12.27 7.09
N VAL A 94 15.90 12.25 6.29
CA VAL A 94 15.94 12.05 4.84
C VAL A 94 15.29 13.21 4.08
N ASP A 95 15.66 13.37 2.80
CA ASP A 95 15.15 14.46 1.94
C ASP A 95 13.81 14.12 1.29
N GLY A 96 13.47 12.84 1.15
CA GLY A 96 12.16 12.43 0.63
C GLY A 96 11.87 10.95 0.82
N ILE A 97 10.57 10.64 0.82
CA ILE A 97 10.05 9.28 0.99
C ILE A 97 8.96 9.06 -0.05
N LEU A 98 9.00 7.92 -0.71
CA LEU A 98 7.95 7.40 -1.57
C LEU A 98 7.35 6.13 -0.99
N LEU A 99 6.04 6.06 -0.93
CA LEU A 99 5.28 4.84 -0.64
C LEU A 99 4.29 4.59 -1.78
N ASP A 100 4.43 3.49 -2.49
CA ASP A 100 3.48 2.99 -3.50
C ASP A 100 2.70 1.83 -2.87
N LEU A 101 1.60 2.16 -2.15
CA LEU A 101 0.90 1.23 -1.28
C LEU A 101 0.21 0.11 -2.07
N GLY A 102 -0.12 -0.97 -1.36
CA GLY A 102 -0.81 -2.12 -1.91
C GLY A 102 0.12 -3.19 -2.48
N VAL A 103 -0.38 -3.96 -3.45
CA VAL A 103 0.34 -5.11 -4.01
C VAL A 103 1.20 -4.72 -5.20
N SER A 104 2.40 -5.27 -5.26
CA SER A 104 3.26 -5.11 -6.42
C SER A 104 2.66 -5.86 -7.62
N SER A 105 3.05 -5.43 -8.82
CA SER A 105 2.63 -6.11 -10.04
C SER A 105 3.12 -7.55 -10.11
N TYR A 106 4.33 -7.79 -9.63
CA TYR A 106 4.88 -9.13 -9.52
C TYR A 106 3.97 -10.04 -8.68
N GLN A 107 3.51 -9.56 -7.51
CA GLN A 107 2.62 -10.32 -6.63
C GLN A 107 1.26 -10.63 -7.28
N LEU A 108 0.73 -9.74 -8.12
CA LEU A 108 -0.53 -9.98 -8.84
C LEU A 108 -0.36 -10.91 -10.04
N ASP A 109 0.78 -10.84 -10.73
CA ASP A 109 1.04 -11.60 -11.95
C ASP A 109 1.55 -13.02 -11.62
N GLU A 110 2.24 -13.18 -10.47
CA GLU A 110 2.64 -14.49 -9.93
C GLU A 110 1.45 -15.24 -9.36
N ARG A 111 0.92 -16.15 -10.17
CA ARG A 111 -0.32 -16.89 -9.86
C ARG A 111 -0.26 -17.63 -8.53
N ASN A 112 0.89 -18.20 -8.17
CA ASN A 112 1.08 -18.98 -6.93
C ASN A 112 1.01 -18.15 -5.64
N ARG A 113 0.94 -16.82 -5.73
CA ARG A 113 0.84 -15.92 -4.58
C ARG A 113 -0.59 -15.72 -4.06
N GLY A 114 -1.61 -16.12 -4.82
CA GLY A 114 -3.02 -16.09 -4.41
C GLY A 114 -3.68 -14.70 -4.32
N PHE A 115 -3.04 -13.63 -4.77
CA PHE A 115 -3.61 -12.27 -4.76
C PHE A 115 -4.71 -12.09 -5.81
N SER A 116 -4.63 -12.83 -6.91
CA SER A 116 -5.59 -12.73 -8.01
C SER A 116 -6.81 -13.62 -7.77
N TYR A 117 -8.00 -13.06 -7.99
CA TYR A 117 -9.25 -13.82 -8.07
C TYR A 117 -9.46 -14.48 -9.44
N LEU A 118 -8.52 -14.29 -10.36
CA LEU A 118 -8.56 -14.96 -11.69
C LEU A 118 -7.74 -16.24 -11.65
N GLY A 119 -8.35 -17.34 -12.07
CA GLY A 119 -7.71 -18.65 -12.10
C GLY A 119 -7.82 -19.43 -10.80
N GLU A 120 -7.11 -20.56 -10.75
CA GLU A 120 -7.10 -21.46 -9.59
C GLU A 120 -5.69 -21.52 -9.01
N ASN A 121 -5.51 -20.90 -7.86
CA ASN A 121 -4.22 -20.74 -7.20
C ASN A 121 -4.34 -21.09 -5.71
N GLU A 122 -3.23 -21.33 -5.03
CA GLU A 122 -3.21 -21.44 -3.57
C GLU A 122 -3.71 -20.15 -2.91
N LEU A 123 -4.44 -20.28 -1.81
CA LEU A 123 -5.03 -19.15 -1.10
C LEU A 123 -4.05 -18.64 -0.04
N ASP A 124 -2.97 -17.95 -0.48
CA ASP A 124 -1.90 -17.44 0.38
C ASP A 124 -2.08 -15.96 0.74
N MET A 125 -1.92 -15.06 -0.21
CA MET A 125 -1.99 -13.59 -0.10
C MET A 125 -0.96 -12.93 0.82
N ARG A 126 0.07 -13.63 1.30
CA ARG A 126 1.13 -13.00 2.08
C ARG A 126 2.07 -12.19 1.19
N MET A 127 2.39 -10.97 1.57
CA MET A 127 3.46 -10.20 0.96
C MET A 127 4.83 -10.69 1.47
N ASP A 128 4.96 -10.86 2.77
CA ASP A 128 6.09 -11.52 3.40
C ASP A 128 5.78 -13.01 3.63
N LYS A 129 6.49 -13.88 2.93
CA LYS A 129 6.29 -15.34 3.05
C LYS A 129 6.74 -15.93 4.40
N THR A 130 7.46 -15.16 5.22
CA THR A 130 7.91 -15.62 6.54
C THR A 130 6.83 -15.51 7.61
N GLN A 131 5.80 -14.67 7.39
CA GLN A 131 4.68 -14.55 8.33
C GLN A 131 3.79 -15.80 8.31
N GLU A 132 3.10 -16.09 9.42
CA GLU A 132 2.28 -17.31 9.59
C GLU A 132 0.89 -17.16 8.99
N LEU A 133 0.27 -15.95 9.12
CA LEU A 133 -1.11 -15.73 8.71
C LEU A 133 -1.25 -15.71 7.20
N THR A 134 -2.06 -16.63 6.66
CA THR A 134 -2.40 -16.72 5.23
C THR A 134 -3.87 -16.47 4.99
N ALA A 135 -4.27 -16.16 3.75
CA ALA A 135 -5.67 -16.07 3.37
C ALA A 135 -6.44 -17.39 3.63
N LYS A 136 -5.77 -18.53 3.42
CA LYS A 136 -6.31 -19.86 3.77
C LYS A 136 -6.61 -19.97 5.26
N THR A 137 -5.71 -19.50 6.12
CA THR A 137 -5.93 -19.47 7.57
C THR A 137 -7.13 -18.59 7.91
N VAL A 138 -7.20 -17.37 7.40
CA VAL A 138 -8.30 -16.44 7.65
C VAL A 138 -9.65 -17.09 7.31
N VAL A 139 -9.85 -17.60 6.10
CA VAL A 139 -11.16 -18.12 5.68
C VAL A 139 -11.53 -19.43 6.36
N ASN A 140 -10.56 -20.24 6.82
CA ASN A 140 -10.85 -21.52 7.45
C ASN A 140 -10.94 -21.48 8.98
N THR A 141 -10.37 -20.47 9.66
CA THR A 141 -10.30 -20.43 11.13
C THR A 141 -11.09 -19.30 11.77
N TYR A 142 -11.20 -18.13 11.12
CA TYR A 142 -11.93 -16.99 11.68
C TYR A 142 -13.40 -17.32 11.89
N THR A 143 -14.01 -16.79 12.95
CA THR A 143 -15.46 -16.93 13.20
C THR A 143 -16.28 -16.21 12.11
N GLU A 144 -17.55 -16.56 11.97
CA GLU A 144 -18.46 -15.89 11.02
C GLU A 144 -18.52 -14.39 11.27
N LYS A 145 -18.49 -13.96 12.55
CA LYS A 145 -18.52 -12.54 12.94
C LYS A 145 -17.24 -11.81 12.51
N GLU A 146 -16.08 -12.42 12.76
CA GLU A 146 -14.77 -11.85 12.35
C GLU A 146 -14.69 -11.73 10.84
N LEU A 147 -15.05 -12.78 10.08
CA LEU A 147 -15.10 -12.73 8.63
C LEU A 147 -16.03 -11.63 8.12
N ALA A 148 -17.26 -11.53 8.68
CA ALA A 148 -18.20 -10.51 8.29
C ALA A 148 -17.67 -9.09 8.55
N ASN A 149 -16.98 -8.90 9.67
CA ASN A 149 -16.39 -7.61 10.03
C ASN A 149 -15.26 -7.20 9.08
N ILE A 150 -14.28 -8.08 8.84
CA ILE A 150 -13.17 -7.73 7.93
C ILE A 150 -13.65 -7.49 6.50
N ILE A 151 -14.62 -8.30 6.01
CA ILE A 151 -15.19 -8.13 4.67
C ILE A 151 -15.98 -6.82 4.58
N TYR A 152 -16.64 -6.40 5.64
CA TYR A 152 -17.36 -5.13 5.68
C TYR A 152 -16.39 -3.94 5.81
N GLU A 153 -15.49 -3.97 6.78
CA GLU A 153 -14.61 -2.85 7.08
C GLU A 153 -13.52 -2.63 6.01
N TYR A 154 -12.87 -3.71 5.54
CA TYR A 154 -11.77 -3.62 4.59
C TYR A 154 -12.19 -3.79 3.13
N GLY A 155 -13.31 -4.47 2.89
CA GLY A 155 -13.86 -4.63 1.55
C GLY A 155 -14.93 -3.59 1.18
N GLU A 156 -15.47 -2.88 2.18
CA GLU A 156 -16.68 -2.06 2.02
C GLU A 156 -17.81 -2.86 1.31
N GLU A 157 -17.89 -4.21 1.60
CA GLU A 157 -18.79 -5.14 0.94
C GLU A 157 -20.13 -5.28 1.69
N ARG A 158 -21.20 -4.92 1.03
CA ARG A 158 -22.56 -4.93 1.63
C ARG A 158 -23.07 -6.33 1.97
N PHE A 159 -22.63 -7.34 1.22
CA PHE A 159 -23.01 -8.74 1.42
C PHE A 159 -22.08 -9.50 2.36
N SER A 160 -21.24 -8.78 3.13
CA SER A 160 -20.23 -9.33 4.04
C SER A 160 -20.79 -10.45 4.95
N ARG A 161 -21.95 -10.25 5.55
CA ARG A 161 -22.58 -11.26 6.44
C ARG A 161 -22.95 -12.53 5.67
N GLN A 162 -23.52 -12.39 4.47
CA GLN A 162 -23.92 -13.53 3.65
C GLN A 162 -22.71 -14.31 3.16
N ILE A 163 -21.64 -13.59 2.73
CA ILE A 163 -20.37 -14.19 2.31
C ILE A 163 -19.74 -14.94 3.47
N ALA A 164 -19.61 -14.31 4.66
CA ALA A 164 -19.04 -14.93 5.83
C ALA A 164 -19.81 -16.20 6.26
N LYS A 165 -21.14 -16.15 6.27
CA LYS A 165 -21.98 -17.31 6.53
C LYS A 165 -21.73 -18.45 5.56
N ASN A 166 -21.66 -18.16 4.26
CA ASN A 166 -21.46 -19.19 3.24
C ASN A 166 -20.05 -19.77 3.27
N ILE A 167 -19.01 -18.97 3.60
CA ILE A 167 -17.66 -19.47 3.89
C ILE A 167 -17.71 -20.46 5.06
N CYS A 168 -18.36 -20.10 6.17
CA CYS A 168 -18.50 -20.95 7.34
C CYS A 168 -19.30 -22.24 7.08
N ILE A 169 -20.32 -22.20 6.22
CA ILE A 169 -21.06 -23.39 5.81
C ILE A 169 -20.17 -24.31 4.97
N TYR A 170 -19.51 -23.75 3.96
CA TYR A 170 -18.67 -24.53 3.04
C TYR A 170 -17.53 -25.26 3.76
N ARG A 171 -16.81 -24.56 4.64
CA ARG A 171 -15.64 -25.13 5.34
C ARG A 171 -15.98 -26.24 6.34
N LYS A 172 -17.27 -26.40 6.74
CA LYS A 172 -17.72 -27.55 7.55
C LYS A 172 -17.62 -28.88 6.81
N THR A 173 -17.67 -28.83 5.48
CA THR A 173 -17.65 -30.03 4.63
C THR A 173 -16.30 -30.21 3.91
N LYS A 174 -15.65 -29.10 3.54
CA LYS A 174 -14.41 -29.14 2.77
C LYS A 174 -13.58 -27.88 3.04
N THR A 175 -12.31 -28.05 3.39
CA THR A 175 -11.36 -26.93 3.54
C THR A 175 -11.27 -26.10 2.24
N ILE A 176 -11.27 -24.78 2.39
CA ILE A 176 -11.07 -23.83 1.29
C ILE A 176 -9.56 -23.69 1.07
N ASN A 177 -9.05 -24.21 -0.05
CA ASN A 177 -7.62 -24.24 -0.35
C ASN A 177 -7.22 -23.33 -1.49
N THR A 178 -8.15 -23.02 -2.41
CA THR A 178 -7.83 -22.29 -3.63
C THR A 178 -8.65 -21.02 -3.79
N THR A 179 -8.09 -20.09 -4.54
CA THR A 179 -8.75 -18.81 -4.89
C THR A 179 -10.07 -19.07 -5.60
N LYS A 180 -10.13 -20.06 -6.50
CA LYS A 180 -11.35 -20.46 -7.24
C LYS A 180 -12.48 -20.89 -6.31
N GLN A 181 -12.19 -21.72 -5.31
CA GLN A 181 -13.19 -22.15 -4.33
C GLN A 181 -13.77 -20.95 -3.58
N LEU A 182 -12.93 -20.01 -3.17
CA LEU A 182 -13.36 -18.79 -2.50
C LEU A 182 -14.21 -17.90 -3.44
N VAL A 183 -13.81 -17.73 -4.69
CA VAL A 183 -14.59 -17.00 -5.72
C VAL A 183 -15.97 -17.59 -5.88
N GLU A 184 -16.09 -18.92 -6.06
CA GLU A 184 -17.39 -19.61 -6.20
C GLU A 184 -18.32 -19.36 -4.99
N ILE A 185 -17.77 -19.39 -3.78
CA ILE A 185 -18.54 -19.09 -2.55
C ILE A 185 -19.04 -17.63 -2.57
N ILE A 186 -18.18 -16.69 -2.95
CA ILE A 186 -18.53 -15.26 -3.00
C ILE A 186 -19.63 -15.01 -4.05
N GLU A 187 -19.44 -15.53 -5.26
CA GLU A 187 -20.42 -15.40 -6.36
C GLU A 187 -21.79 -15.94 -5.99
N ASN A 188 -21.84 -17.09 -5.32
CA ASN A 188 -23.08 -17.68 -4.82
C ASN A 188 -23.70 -16.93 -3.63
N SER A 189 -22.95 -16.03 -3.00
CA SER A 189 -23.41 -15.22 -1.86
C SER A 189 -24.02 -13.89 -2.28
N ILE A 190 -23.71 -13.40 -3.47
CA ILE A 190 -24.16 -12.10 -3.99
C ILE A 190 -25.24 -12.32 -5.06
N PRO A 191 -26.42 -11.68 -4.95
CA PRO A 191 -27.45 -11.79 -5.99
C PRO A 191 -26.92 -11.38 -7.37
N LYS A 192 -27.21 -12.15 -8.42
CA LYS A 192 -26.72 -11.88 -9.79
C LYS A 192 -26.99 -10.46 -10.28
N SER A 193 -28.14 -9.88 -9.91
CA SER A 193 -28.50 -8.49 -10.23
C SER A 193 -27.61 -7.44 -9.55
N LYS A 194 -26.74 -7.81 -8.61
CA LYS A 194 -25.82 -6.94 -7.85
C LYS A 194 -24.36 -7.22 -8.19
N GLN A 195 -24.07 -8.06 -9.18
CA GLN A 195 -22.71 -8.39 -9.63
C GLN A 195 -22.24 -7.53 -10.83
N ASN A 196 -22.95 -6.45 -11.15
CA ASN A 196 -22.70 -5.66 -12.38
C ASN A 196 -21.55 -4.63 -12.25
N ASP A 197 -21.05 -4.35 -11.03
CA ASP A 197 -20.02 -3.34 -10.77
C ASP A 197 -18.60 -3.97 -10.66
N GLY A 198 -18.17 -4.69 -11.70
CA GLY A 198 -16.89 -5.40 -11.69
C GLY A 198 -16.99 -6.82 -11.11
N HIS A 199 -15.85 -7.45 -10.90
CA HIS A 199 -15.81 -8.84 -10.42
C HIS A 199 -16.29 -8.94 -8.97
N PRO A 200 -17.31 -9.79 -8.63
CA PRO A 200 -17.91 -9.84 -7.30
C PRO A 200 -16.94 -10.20 -6.18
N ALA A 201 -15.88 -10.95 -6.47
CA ALA A 201 -14.86 -11.31 -5.48
C ALA A 201 -13.87 -10.17 -5.16
N LYS A 202 -13.80 -9.09 -5.96
CA LYS A 202 -12.79 -8.04 -5.82
C LYS A 202 -12.70 -7.47 -4.39
N ARG A 203 -13.84 -7.10 -3.81
CA ARG A 203 -13.91 -6.47 -2.49
C ARG A 203 -13.54 -7.44 -1.36
N THR A 204 -14.00 -8.68 -1.45
CA THR A 204 -13.68 -9.71 -0.46
C THR A 204 -12.21 -10.10 -0.51
N PHE A 205 -11.61 -10.21 -1.70
CA PHE A 205 -10.17 -10.46 -1.86
C PHE A 205 -9.34 -9.30 -1.30
N GLN A 206 -9.73 -8.06 -1.56
CA GLN A 206 -9.11 -6.89 -0.94
C GLN A 206 -9.18 -6.96 0.59
N ALA A 207 -10.33 -7.30 1.16
CA ALA A 207 -10.51 -7.38 2.60
C ALA A 207 -9.60 -8.43 3.25
N ILE A 208 -9.55 -9.63 2.67
CA ILE A 208 -8.71 -10.72 3.17
C ILE A 208 -7.23 -10.35 3.03
N ARG A 209 -6.83 -9.74 1.91
CA ARG A 209 -5.45 -9.26 1.69
C ARG A 209 -5.03 -8.25 2.75
N ILE A 210 -5.87 -7.26 3.01
CA ILE A 210 -5.63 -6.24 4.03
C ILE A 210 -5.48 -6.88 5.41
N GLU A 211 -6.33 -7.84 5.76
CA GLU A 211 -6.22 -8.56 7.04
C GLU A 211 -4.95 -9.38 7.15
N VAL A 212 -4.59 -10.13 6.10
CA VAL A 212 -3.38 -10.96 6.07
C VAL A 212 -2.11 -10.14 6.24
N ASN A 213 -2.07 -8.95 5.63
CA ASN A 213 -0.86 -8.13 5.57
C ASN A 213 -0.86 -6.93 6.52
N ASP A 214 -1.93 -6.77 7.32
CA ASP A 214 -2.14 -5.65 8.26
C ASP A 214 -1.92 -4.26 7.62
N GLU A 215 -2.47 -4.06 6.40
CA GLU A 215 -2.15 -2.91 5.56
C GLU A 215 -2.71 -1.57 6.09
N ILE A 216 -3.77 -1.58 6.89
CA ILE A 216 -4.51 -0.36 7.27
C ILE A 216 -4.28 0.08 8.70
N LYS A 217 -4.21 -0.88 9.66
CA LYS A 217 -4.10 -0.53 11.08
C LYS A 217 -2.84 0.30 11.40
N PRO A 218 -1.63 -0.06 10.91
CA PRO A 218 -0.42 0.71 11.18
C PRO A 218 -0.31 1.98 10.33
N LEU A 219 -1.00 2.07 9.17
CA LEU A 219 -0.75 3.07 8.13
C LEU A 219 -0.76 4.52 8.66
N TYR A 220 -1.69 4.85 9.55
CA TYR A 220 -1.74 6.20 10.13
C TYR A 220 -0.43 6.51 10.88
N LYS A 221 0.03 5.60 11.73
CA LYS A 221 1.27 5.75 12.50
C LYS A 221 2.50 5.75 11.60
N THR A 222 2.49 4.94 10.56
CA THR A 222 3.54 4.92 9.53
C THR A 222 3.70 6.28 8.87
N VAL A 223 2.59 6.93 8.49
CA VAL A 223 2.63 8.29 7.91
C VAL A 223 3.22 9.31 8.90
N GLU A 224 2.84 9.26 10.17
CA GLU A 224 3.46 10.11 11.21
C GLU A 224 4.97 9.86 11.31
N ASN A 225 5.39 8.59 11.39
CA ASN A 225 6.80 8.21 11.46
C ASN A 225 7.57 8.72 10.23
N CYS A 226 7.00 8.58 9.03
CA CYS A 226 7.59 9.13 7.81
C CYS A 226 7.76 10.66 7.89
N ILE A 227 6.74 11.39 8.36
CA ILE A 227 6.83 12.85 8.51
C ILE A 227 7.89 13.24 9.54
N ASP A 228 8.01 12.47 10.63
CA ASP A 228 9.00 12.75 11.67
C ASP A 228 10.43 12.66 11.16
N VAL A 229 10.75 11.68 10.32
CA VAL A 229 12.11 11.45 9.80
C VAL A 229 12.47 12.30 8.58
N LEU A 230 11.55 13.13 8.07
CA LEU A 230 11.87 14.10 7.01
C LEU A 230 12.72 15.26 7.54
N LYS A 231 13.65 15.71 6.71
CA LYS A 231 14.31 17.03 6.85
C LYS A 231 13.33 18.15 6.57
N GLU A 232 13.67 19.37 6.96
CA GLU A 232 12.98 20.58 6.52
C GLU A 232 12.96 20.65 4.98
N LYS A 233 11.79 20.96 4.41
CA LYS A 233 11.50 20.90 2.95
C LYS A 233 11.62 19.50 2.32
N GLY A 234 11.76 18.47 3.15
CA GLY A 234 11.65 17.07 2.70
C GLY A 234 10.21 16.72 2.35
N ARG A 235 10.01 15.79 1.40
CA ARG A 235 8.68 15.45 0.90
C ARG A 235 8.34 13.99 1.09
N LEU A 236 7.07 13.76 1.47
CA LEU A 236 6.45 12.44 1.54
C LEU A 236 5.43 12.34 0.42
N CYS A 237 5.68 11.42 -0.52
CA CYS A 237 4.80 11.07 -1.62
C CYS A 237 4.17 9.71 -1.34
N ILE A 238 2.83 9.61 -1.32
CA ILE A 238 2.13 8.35 -1.10
C ILE A 238 1.11 8.13 -2.21
N ILE A 239 1.22 6.99 -2.91
CA ILE A 239 0.20 6.49 -3.83
C ILE A 239 -0.70 5.52 -3.07
N THR A 240 -2.00 5.67 -3.24
CA THR A 240 -3.02 4.80 -2.65
C THR A 240 -3.93 4.25 -3.74
N PHE A 241 -4.47 3.04 -3.58
CA PHE A 241 -5.27 2.37 -4.60
C PHE A 241 -6.72 2.11 -4.18
N HIS A 242 -7.05 2.32 -2.92
CA HIS A 242 -8.44 2.20 -2.45
C HIS A 242 -8.78 3.26 -1.39
N SER A 243 -10.09 3.36 -1.10
CA SER A 243 -10.68 4.40 -0.24
C SER A 243 -10.12 4.43 1.19
N LEU A 244 -9.80 3.28 1.75
CA LEU A 244 -9.32 3.17 3.14
C LEU A 244 -7.90 3.74 3.28
N GLU A 245 -6.99 3.37 2.37
CA GLU A 245 -5.63 3.94 2.32
C GLU A 245 -5.70 5.46 2.13
N ASP A 246 -6.45 5.92 1.12
CA ASP A 246 -6.56 7.35 0.80
C ASP A 246 -7.12 8.14 1.99
N ARG A 247 -8.08 7.56 2.74
CA ARG A 247 -8.66 8.16 3.93
C ARG A 247 -7.65 8.25 5.08
N ALA A 248 -6.90 7.17 5.33
CA ALA A 248 -5.89 7.14 6.38
C ALA A 248 -4.78 8.16 6.12
N VAL A 249 -4.19 8.15 4.92
CA VAL A 249 -3.15 9.11 4.51
C VAL A 249 -3.65 10.55 4.56
N LYS A 250 -4.84 10.81 4.01
CA LYS A 250 -5.46 12.15 4.06
C LYS A 250 -5.61 12.66 5.48
N ASN A 251 -6.11 11.82 6.39
CA ASN A 251 -6.36 12.22 7.77
C ASN A 251 -5.04 12.51 8.51
N ALA A 252 -4.03 11.65 8.35
CA ALA A 252 -2.70 11.86 8.91
C ALA A 252 -2.06 13.16 8.40
N TYR A 253 -2.16 13.45 7.10
CA TYR A 253 -1.65 14.70 6.53
C TYR A 253 -2.40 15.93 7.06
N ILE A 254 -3.73 15.86 7.20
CA ILE A 254 -4.53 16.98 7.77
C ILE A 254 -4.11 17.25 9.20
N GLU A 255 -3.93 16.23 10.02
CA GLU A 255 -3.48 16.38 11.40
C GLU A 255 -2.07 16.99 11.46
N ALA A 256 -1.15 16.52 10.62
CA ALA A 256 0.21 17.05 10.52
C ALA A 256 0.29 18.51 10.04
N THR A 257 -0.78 19.08 9.47
CA THR A 257 -0.86 20.54 9.18
C THR A 257 -1.12 21.38 10.42
N GLY A 258 -1.36 20.77 11.57
CA GLY A 258 -1.70 21.48 12.80
C GLY A 258 -3.13 22.03 12.80
N LYS A 259 -4.02 21.45 11.98
CA LYS A 259 -5.44 21.86 11.97
C LYS A 259 -6.07 21.52 13.30
N CYS A 260 -6.62 22.54 13.95
CA CYS A 260 -7.35 22.37 15.20
C CYS A 260 -8.57 21.46 15.01
N THR A 261 -8.71 20.48 15.91
CA THR A 261 -9.84 19.54 15.97
C THR A 261 -10.82 19.84 17.10
N CYS A 262 -10.58 20.94 17.86
CA CYS A 262 -11.50 21.36 18.91
C CYS A 262 -12.86 21.76 18.35
N PRO A 263 -13.94 21.56 19.12
CA PRO A 263 -15.23 22.16 18.84
C PRO A 263 -15.13 23.68 18.64
N SER A 264 -15.87 24.22 17.69
CA SER A 264 -15.79 25.64 17.31
C SER A 264 -16.27 26.61 18.40
N ASP A 265 -16.98 26.10 19.39
CA ASP A 265 -17.55 26.85 20.54
C ASP A 265 -16.56 26.94 21.73
N LEU A 266 -15.42 26.25 21.65
CA LEU A 266 -14.40 26.38 22.69
C LEU A 266 -13.65 27.71 22.58
N PRO A 267 -13.53 28.47 23.70
CA PRO A 267 -12.85 29.78 23.70
C PRO A 267 -11.34 29.66 23.47
N TYR A 268 -10.75 28.50 23.73
CA TYR A 268 -9.31 28.24 23.55
C TYR A 268 -9.08 26.88 22.93
N CYS A 269 -8.04 26.79 22.10
CA CYS A 269 -7.60 25.51 21.55
C CYS A 269 -6.95 24.65 22.65
N VAL A 270 -7.48 23.43 22.87
CA VAL A 270 -6.97 22.46 23.86
C VAL A 270 -6.42 21.19 23.22
N CYS A 271 -6.50 21.04 21.88
CA CYS A 271 -6.04 19.82 21.20
C CYS A 271 -4.51 19.72 21.07
N GLY A 272 -3.77 20.79 21.40
CA GLY A 272 -2.30 20.80 21.28
C GLY A 272 -1.78 20.59 19.84
N ALA A 273 -2.60 20.86 18.83
CA ALA A 273 -2.26 20.65 17.43
C ALA A 273 -0.95 21.35 17.06
N LYS A 274 0.02 20.57 16.58
CA LYS A 274 1.33 21.06 16.13
C LYS A 274 1.41 20.99 14.61
N LYS A 275 1.93 22.04 13.99
CA LYS A 275 2.15 22.06 12.56
C LYS A 275 3.51 21.46 12.24
N TYR A 276 3.51 20.36 11.49
CA TYR A 276 4.72 19.67 11.04
C TYR A 276 5.05 19.96 9.57
N GLY A 277 4.06 20.46 8.81
CA GLY A 277 4.26 20.72 7.39
C GLY A 277 3.00 21.22 6.68
N THR A 278 3.01 21.07 5.37
CA THR A 278 1.92 21.49 4.47
C THR A 278 1.58 20.43 3.45
N ILE A 279 0.30 20.34 3.10
CA ILE A 279 -0.17 19.48 1.99
C ILE A 279 0.07 20.25 0.69
N ILE A 280 0.87 19.70 -0.21
CA ILE A 280 1.20 20.32 -1.49
C ILE A 280 -0.01 20.28 -2.44
N ASN A 281 -0.68 19.13 -2.54
CA ASN A 281 -1.85 18.95 -3.40
C ASN A 281 -3.12 18.72 -2.57
N LYS A 282 -3.97 19.74 -2.44
CA LYS A 282 -5.24 19.64 -1.67
C LYS A 282 -6.17 18.52 -2.18
N LYS A 283 -6.25 18.34 -3.50
CA LYS A 283 -6.92 17.20 -4.14
C LYS A 283 -5.87 16.17 -4.52
N PRO A 284 -6.16 14.86 -4.44
CA PRO A 284 -5.20 13.86 -4.91
C PRO A 284 -4.92 14.07 -6.40
N ILE A 285 -3.67 13.89 -6.81
CA ILE A 285 -3.32 13.77 -8.21
C ILE A 285 -3.78 12.38 -8.66
N ILE A 286 -4.37 12.29 -9.84
CA ILE A 286 -4.81 11.03 -10.46
C ILE A 286 -4.02 10.81 -11.75
N ALA A 287 -3.85 9.56 -12.13
CA ALA A 287 -3.17 9.21 -13.37
C ALA A 287 -3.87 9.82 -14.60
N SER A 288 -3.10 10.20 -15.61
CA SER A 288 -3.63 10.71 -16.85
C SER A 288 -4.51 9.68 -17.58
N GLU A 289 -5.47 10.13 -18.41
CA GLU A 289 -6.30 9.21 -19.22
C GLU A 289 -5.45 8.29 -20.10
N LYS A 290 -4.34 8.80 -20.62
CA LYS A 290 -3.38 8.00 -21.40
C LYS A 290 -2.81 6.86 -20.55
N GLU A 291 -2.34 7.16 -19.35
CA GLU A 291 -1.80 6.15 -18.44
C GLU A 291 -2.87 5.15 -18.01
N GLN A 292 -4.09 5.60 -17.69
CA GLN A 292 -5.19 4.72 -17.31
C GLN A 292 -5.59 3.73 -18.42
N ASN A 293 -5.40 4.11 -19.68
CA ASN A 293 -5.64 3.24 -20.83
C ASN A 293 -4.49 2.25 -21.05
N GLU A 294 -3.25 2.67 -20.83
CA GLU A 294 -2.05 1.85 -20.98
C GLU A 294 -1.83 0.92 -19.76
N ASN A 295 -2.17 1.39 -18.54
CA ASN A 295 -1.99 0.69 -17.28
C ASN A 295 -3.29 0.70 -16.46
N SER A 296 -4.06 -0.37 -16.54
CA SER A 296 -5.35 -0.48 -15.85
C SER A 296 -5.24 -0.34 -14.30
N ARG A 297 -4.07 -0.57 -13.72
CA ARG A 297 -3.80 -0.45 -12.28
C ARG A 297 -3.81 1.02 -11.83
N SER A 298 -3.45 1.95 -12.70
CA SER A 298 -3.45 3.38 -12.40
C SER A 298 -4.86 4.00 -12.27
N LYS A 299 -5.92 3.31 -12.71
CA LYS A 299 -7.31 3.82 -12.68
C LYS A 299 -7.80 4.23 -11.29
N SER A 300 -7.35 3.53 -10.25
CA SER A 300 -7.72 3.81 -8.85
C SER A 300 -6.63 4.55 -8.08
N ALA A 301 -5.47 4.77 -8.69
CA ALA A 301 -4.33 5.41 -8.05
C ALA A 301 -4.60 6.88 -7.70
N LYS A 302 -4.17 7.26 -6.50
CA LYS A 302 -4.24 8.63 -5.99
C LYS A 302 -2.94 8.99 -5.31
N LEU A 303 -2.24 10.00 -5.82
CA LEU A 303 -1.01 10.51 -5.22
C LEU A 303 -1.31 11.68 -4.28
N ARG A 304 -0.78 11.61 -3.07
CA ARG A 304 -0.77 12.71 -2.10
C ARG A 304 0.66 13.07 -1.72
N ILE A 305 0.91 14.38 -1.61
CA ILE A 305 2.24 14.94 -1.35
C ILE A 305 2.16 15.86 -0.13
N PHE A 306 3.06 15.64 0.83
CA PHE A 306 3.26 16.45 2.03
C PHE A 306 4.70 16.98 2.05
N GLU A 307 4.88 18.23 2.47
CA GLU A 307 6.20 18.85 2.64
C GLU A 307 6.38 19.26 4.11
N LYS A 308 7.50 18.85 4.69
CA LYS A 308 7.92 19.19 6.07
C LYS A 308 8.32 20.67 6.16
N ILE A 309 7.99 21.35 7.25
CA ILE A 309 8.47 22.71 7.58
C ILE A 309 9.64 22.67 8.52
#